data_e7b845309956f81353dd2081b0579bc8
#
_entry.id   e7b845309956f81353dd2081b0579bc8
#
_cell.length_a   1.000
_cell.length_b   1.000
_cell.length_c   1.000
_cell.angle_alpha   90.00
_cell.angle_beta   90.00
_cell.angle_gamma   90.00
#
_symmetry.space_group_name_H-M   'P 1'
#
loop_
_entity.id
_entity.type
_entity.pdbx_description
1 polymer ?
#
loop_
_entity_poly.entity_id
_entity_poly.type
_entity_poly.pdbx_seq_one_letter_code
_entity_poly.pdbx_strand_id
1 'polypeptide(L)'
;RRQRQMCIRDSLCTENKLTAMDKKKRNILVIVILIIMLAGAGSAGTVYYYFFSRQFNLSKTAYIYIDRDDNLDSIYSKIESTGHPKTMYGFKFQAERGNYGENIRTGRYAIRPEDNMRYLYRRLSMGYQTPVNLTIPGVRTLDRLARTVARQLMIDSVEIARLLADSSYYTQMGYTKETLPALFIPNTYEVYWNMSADAFMKRMQKEHAAFWNKERRGKAANIGLSPEEVATLASIVEEETANNAEKPMVAGLYINRLNKGMLLQADPTVKFGLQEFGLKRILNKHLAVDSPYNTYKYLSLIHISEPTRLRCI
;
A
#
# COMPACT_ATOMS: atom_id res chain seq x y z
N ARG A 1 70.73 -21.94 -49.89
CA ARG A 1 70.22 -20.62 -50.36
C ARG A 1 68.98 -20.72 -51.25
N ARG A 2 68.79 -21.79 -52.04
CA ARG A 2 67.59 -21.95 -52.90
C ARG A 2 66.25 -22.25 -52.13
N GLN A 3 66.30 -22.95 -51.01
CA GLN A 3 65.06 -23.24 -50.24
C GLN A 3 64.48 -22.09 -49.48
N ARG A 4 65.30 -21.07 -49.05
CA ARG A 4 64.76 -19.86 -48.38
C ARG A 4 64.06 -18.89 -49.33
N GLN A 5 64.39 -18.92 -50.61
CA GLN A 5 63.70 -18.05 -51.58
C GLN A 5 62.37 -18.63 -52.03
N MET A 6 62.10 -19.91 -51.84
CA MET A 6 60.83 -20.55 -52.19
C MET A 6 59.74 -20.28 -51.16
N CYS A 7 60.06 -20.28 -49.84
CA CYS A 7 59.13 -19.97 -48.80
C CYS A 7 58.66 -18.51 -48.76
N ILE A 8 59.54 -17.56 -49.17
CA ILE A 8 59.16 -16.11 -49.23
C ILE A 8 58.22 -15.85 -50.40
N ARG A 9 58.30 -16.62 -51.47
CA ARG A 9 57.48 -16.45 -52.67
C ARG A 9 56.07 -17.00 -52.48
N ASP A 10 55.87 -18.02 -51.62
CA ASP A 10 54.56 -18.61 -51.33
C ASP A 10 53.78 -17.73 -50.31
N SER A 11 54.46 -17.06 -49.36
CA SER A 11 53.83 -16.11 -48.46
C SER A 11 53.34 -14.84 -49.16
N LEU A 12 54.09 -14.33 -50.13
CA LEU A 12 53.67 -13.21 -50.97
C LEU A 12 52.57 -13.57 -51.99
N CYS A 13 52.48 -14.87 -52.36
CA CYS A 13 51.41 -15.34 -53.25
C CYS A 13 50.08 -15.53 -52.55
N THR A 14 50.06 -15.77 -51.25
CA THR A 14 48.84 -15.82 -50.44
C THR A 14 48.29 -14.47 -50.06
N GLU A 15 49.16 -13.47 -49.83
CA GLU A 15 48.73 -12.09 -49.61
C GLU A 15 48.15 -11.44 -50.88
N ASN A 16 48.69 -11.74 -52.06
CA ASN A 16 48.16 -11.19 -53.33
C ASN A 16 46.85 -11.81 -53.81
N LYS A 17 46.44 -13.00 -53.29
CA LYS A 17 45.13 -13.55 -53.65
C LYS A 17 43.95 -12.84 -52.97
N LEU A 18 44.16 -12.18 -51.84
CA LEU A 18 43.15 -11.37 -51.18
C LEU A 18 42.94 -9.99 -51.86
N THR A 19 43.95 -9.49 -52.63
CA THR A 19 43.89 -8.20 -53.33
C THR A 19 43.40 -8.27 -54.77
N ALA A 20 43.21 -9.46 -55.31
CA ALA A 20 42.82 -9.69 -56.73
C ALA A 20 41.35 -10.06 -56.91
N MET A 21 40.45 -9.54 -56.03
CA MET A 21 39.03 -9.58 -56.33
C MET A 21 38.72 -8.60 -57.44
N ASP A 22 38.13 -9.16 -58.53
CA ASP A 22 37.57 -8.35 -59.66
C ASP A 22 36.75 -7.19 -59.09
N LYS A 23 37.00 -5.97 -59.58
CA LYS A 23 36.30 -4.73 -59.05
C LYS A 23 34.80 -4.91 -58.96
N LYS A 24 34.19 -5.69 -59.83
CA LYS A 24 32.78 -5.99 -59.85
C LYS A 24 32.37 -6.86 -58.61
N LYS A 25 33.14 -7.89 -58.25
CA LYS A 25 32.90 -8.77 -57.11
C LYS A 25 33.12 -8.02 -55.79
N ARG A 26 34.11 -7.13 -55.71
CA ARG A 26 34.36 -6.26 -54.55
C ARG A 26 33.24 -5.29 -54.30
N ASN A 27 32.71 -4.68 -55.38
CA ASN A 27 31.55 -3.76 -55.24
C ASN A 27 30.27 -4.50 -54.80
N ILE A 28 30.03 -5.70 -55.33
CA ILE A 28 28.91 -6.56 -54.90
C ILE A 28 29.05 -6.92 -53.41
N LEU A 29 30.23 -7.30 -52.97
CA LEU A 29 30.48 -7.63 -51.55
C LEU A 29 30.26 -6.42 -50.64
N VAL A 30 30.71 -5.23 -51.03
CA VAL A 30 30.49 -4.01 -50.27
C VAL A 30 28.97 -3.66 -50.19
N ILE A 31 28.23 -3.80 -51.28
CA ILE A 31 26.78 -3.60 -51.32
C ILE A 31 26.08 -4.59 -50.39
N VAL A 32 26.43 -5.85 -50.41
CA VAL A 32 25.84 -6.88 -49.54
C VAL A 32 26.12 -6.57 -48.06
N ILE A 33 27.36 -6.19 -47.73
CA ILE A 33 27.70 -5.75 -46.35
C ILE A 33 26.89 -4.54 -45.93
N LEU A 34 26.74 -3.52 -46.79
CA LEU A 34 25.90 -2.36 -46.52
C LEU A 34 24.43 -2.72 -46.30
N ILE A 35 23.88 -3.61 -47.10
CA ILE A 35 22.50 -4.11 -46.91
C ILE A 35 22.35 -4.82 -45.57
N ILE A 36 23.30 -5.69 -45.20
CA ILE A 36 23.30 -6.38 -43.91
C ILE A 36 23.39 -5.39 -42.75
N MET A 37 24.27 -4.37 -42.84
CA MET A 37 24.38 -3.33 -41.81
C MET A 37 23.10 -2.50 -41.70
N LEU A 38 22.48 -2.12 -42.83
CA LEU A 38 21.22 -1.40 -42.82
C LEU A 38 20.07 -2.24 -42.23
N ALA A 39 20.00 -3.51 -42.58
CA ALA A 39 19.02 -4.44 -42.01
C ALA A 39 19.26 -4.64 -40.49
N GLY A 40 20.55 -4.76 -40.08
CA GLY A 40 20.93 -4.82 -38.66
C GLY A 40 20.57 -3.54 -37.89
N ALA A 41 20.86 -2.38 -38.46
CA ALA A 41 20.51 -1.10 -37.85
C ALA A 41 18.98 -0.92 -37.76
N GLY A 42 18.24 -1.29 -38.81
CA GLY A 42 16.79 -1.26 -38.83
C GLY A 42 16.15 -2.18 -37.78
N SER A 43 16.65 -3.40 -37.66
CA SER A 43 16.18 -4.35 -36.62
C SER A 43 16.50 -3.87 -35.21
N ALA A 44 17.72 -3.35 -34.97
CA ALA A 44 18.10 -2.78 -33.68
C ALA A 44 17.22 -1.54 -33.34
N GLY A 45 16.95 -0.67 -34.29
CA GLY A 45 16.04 0.47 -34.14
C GLY A 45 14.61 0.03 -33.78
N THR A 46 14.13 -1.01 -34.43
CA THR A 46 12.80 -1.59 -34.14
C THR A 46 12.71 -2.15 -32.72
N VAL A 47 13.72 -2.94 -32.32
CA VAL A 47 13.81 -3.47 -30.93
C VAL A 47 13.89 -2.33 -29.92
N TYR A 48 14.73 -1.33 -30.18
CA TYR A 48 14.84 -0.17 -29.31
C TYR A 48 13.48 0.54 -29.18
N TYR A 49 12.77 0.78 -30.28
CA TYR A 49 11.46 1.45 -30.28
C TYR A 49 10.43 0.71 -29.44
N TYR A 50 10.27 -0.60 -29.60
CA TYR A 50 9.22 -1.37 -28.93
C TYR A 50 9.54 -1.67 -27.45
N PHE A 51 10.80 -1.79 -27.05
CA PHE A 51 11.18 -2.26 -25.72
C PHE A 51 11.81 -1.19 -24.84
N PHE A 52 12.54 -0.24 -25.42
CA PHE A 52 13.38 0.69 -24.64
C PHE A 52 12.97 2.16 -24.79
N SER A 53 12.22 2.55 -25.81
CA SER A 53 11.73 3.91 -25.93
C SER A 53 10.58 4.18 -24.95
N ARG A 54 10.35 5.45 -24.65
CA ARG A 54 9.21 5.90 -23.84
C ARG A 54 7.92 5.61 -24.60
N GLN A 55 7.02 4.83 -23.98
CA GLN A 55 5.80 4.36 -24.61
C GLN A 55 4.55 5.05 -24.09
N PHE A 56 4.60 5.64 -22.86
CA PHE A 56 3.41 6.17 -22.21
C PHE A 56 3.21 7.65 -22.45
N ASN A 57 1.97 8.04 -22.82
CA ASN A 57 1.59 9.43 -23.04
C ASN A 57 0.90 10.01 -21.80
N LEU A 58 1.64 10.06 -20.70
CA LEU A 58 1.15 10.52 -19.41
C LEU A 58 1.85 11.83 -19.00
N SER A 59 1.10 12.72 -18.37
CA SER A 59 1.65 13.94 -17.76
C SER A 59 2.19 13.71 -16.34
N LYS A 60 1.67 12.70 -15.66
CA LYS A 60 2.04 12.30 -14.29
C LYS A 60 1.91 10.80 -14.11
N THR A 61 2.51 10.25 -13.04
CA THR A 61 2.41 8.82 -12.72
C THR A 61 0.96 8.40 -12.56
N ALA A 62 0.57 7.36 -13.29
CA ALA A 62 -0.71 6.67 -13.15
C ALA A 62 -0.51 5.35 -12.41
N TYR A 63 -1.61 4.75 -11.93
CA TYR A 63 -1.55 3.51 -11.17
C TYR A 63 -2.57 2.52 -11.69
N ILE A 64 -2.14 1.28 -11.90
CA ILE A 64 -3.01 0.15 -12.19
C ILE A 64 -3.12 -0.75 -10.97
N TYR A 65 -4.31 -1.32 -10.79
CA TYR A 65 -4.64 -2.24 -9.70
C TYR A 65 -4.93 -3.60 -10.33
N ILE A 66 -4.15 -4.60 -9.94
CA ILE A 66 -4.30 -5.99 -10.39
C ILE A 66 -4.83 -6.79 -9.20
N ASP A 67 -6.05 -7.29 -9.33
CA ASP A 67 -6.74 -8.08 -8.30
C ASP A 67 -6.66 -9.60 -8.59
N ARG A 68 -7.38 -10.38 -7.79
CA ARG A 68 -7.33 -11.85 -7.88
C ARG A 68 -8.05 -12.41 -9.11
N ASP A 69 -9.01 -11.64 -9.64
CA ASP A 69 -9.86 -12.07 -10.75
C ASP A 69 -9.31 -11.61 -12.11
N ASP A 70 -8.20 -10.87 -12.10
CA ASP A 70 -7.57 -10.39 -13.32
C ASP A 70 -6.87 -11.51 -14.08
N ASN A 71 -7.15 -11.53 -15.39
CA ASN A 71 -6.44 -12.33 -16.37
C ASN A 71 -5.54 -11.44 -17.25
N LEU A 72 -4.83 -12.06 -18.19
CA LEU A 72 -3.89 -11.36 -19.06
C LEU A 72 -4.57 -10.27 -19.91
N ASP A 73 -5.78 -10.55 -20.41
CA ASP A 73 -6.54 -9.60 -21.27
C ASP A 73 -7.04 -8.40 -20.47
N SER A 74 -7.50 -8.62 -19.23
CA SER A 74 -7.90 -7.54 -18.32
C SER A 74 -6.71 -6.64 -18.00
N ILE A 75 -5.50 -7.21 -17.78
CA ILE A 75 -4.28 -6.45 -17.56
C ILE A 75 -3.92 -5.61 -18.77
N TYR A 76 -4.02 -6.17 -20.00
CA TYR A 76 -3.80 -5.38 -21.21
C TYR A 76 -4.76 -4.20 -21.30
N SER A 77 -6.06 -4.42 -21.07
CA SER A 77 -7.07 -3.37 -21.04
C SER A 77 -6.80 -2.31 -19.97
N LYS A 78 -6.37 -2.71 -18.76
CA LYS A 78 -5.99 -1.80 -17.68
C LYS A 78 -4.76 -0.95 -18.06
N ILE A 79 -3.75 -1.54 -18.70
CA ILE A 79 -2.56 -0.80 -19.17
C ILE A 79 -2.94 0.18 -20.28
N GLU A 80 -3.75 -0.24 -21.26
CA GLU A 80 -4.19 0.59 -22.38
C GLU A 80 -5.05 1.77 -21.91
N SER A 81 -6.02 1.52 -21.03
CA SER A 81 -6.97 2.55 -20.55
C SER A 81 -6.29 3.55 -19.58
N THR A 82 -5.32 3.10 -18.79
CA THR A 82 -4.68 3.95 -17.76
C THR A 82 -3.39 4.60 -18.25
N GLY A 83 -2.58 3.85 -19.00
CA GLY A 83 -1.27 4.26 -19.45
C GLY A 83 -1.23 4.94 -20.81
N HIS A 84 -2.28 4.77 -21.62
CA HIS A 84 -2.36 5.28 -23.00
C HIS A 84 -1.08 5.06 -23.79
N PRO A 85 -0.59 3.80 -23.88
CA PRO A 85 0.67 3.52 -24.57
C PRO A 85 0.57 3.72 -26.07
N LYS A 86 1.66 4.13 -26.70
CA LYS A 86 1.77 4.22 -28.17
C LYS A 86 1.60 2.87 -28.83
N THR A 87 2.10 1.80 -28.19
CA THR A 87 1.95 0.42 -28.65
C THR A 87 2.12 -0.54 -27.48
N MET A 88 1.39 -1.65 -27.50
CA MET A 88 1.48 -2.74 -26.52
C MET A 88 2.39 -3.90 -26.96
N TYR A 89 2.92 -3.84 -28.19
CA TYR A 89 3.67 -4.96 -28.78
C TYR A 89 4.81 -5.47 -27.89
N GLY A 90 5.65 -4.55 -27.37
CA GLY A 90 6.77 -4.91 -26.53
C GLY A 90 6.37 -5.55 -25.19
N PHE A 91 5.22 -5.17 -24.62
CA PHE A 91 4.69 -5.80 -23.41
C PHE A 91 4.11 -7.19 -23.72
N LYS A 92 3.23 -7.30 -24.75
CA LYS A 92 2.59 -8.57 -25.15
C LYS A 92 3.63 -9.63 -25.48
N PHE A 93 4.64 -9.28 -26.27
CA PHE A 93 5.76 -10.20 -26.61
C PHE A 93 6.48 -10.72 -25.36
N GLN A 94 6.77 -9.86 -24.36
CA GLN A 94 7.43 -10.28 -23.14
C GLN A 94 6.52 -11.12 -22.25
N ALA A 95 5.22 -10.78 -22.19
CA ALA A 95 4.23 -11.49 -21.41
C ALA A 95 4.02 -12.92 -21.90
N GLU A 96 3.93 -13.12 -23.22
CA GLU A 96 3.82 -14.44 -23.84
C GLU A 96 5.09 -15.28 -23.61
N ARG A 97 6.28 -14.69 -23.91
CA ARG A 97 7.55 -15.40 -23.76
C ARG A 97 7.89 -15.75 -22.31
N GLY A 98 7.43 -14.94 -21.37
CA GLY A 98 7.66 -15.13 -19.94
C GLY A 98 6.54 -15.85 -19.20
N ASN A 99 5.54 -16.40 -19.90
CA ASN A 99 4.35 -17.06 -19.33
C ASN A 99 3.72 -16.24 -18.21
N TYR A 100 3.61 -14.92 -18.42
CA TYR A 100 3.13 -13.99 -17.39
C TYR A 100 1.67 -14.28 -16.99
N GLY A 101 0.84 -14.76 -17.92
CA GLY A 101 -0.54 -15.14 -17.66
C GLY A 101 -0.73 -16.20 -16.57
N GLU A 102 0.26 -17.08 -16.38
CA GLU A 102 0.25 -18.09 -15.32
C GLU A 102 0.80 -17.57 -13.99
N ASN A 103 1.49 -16.41 -13.99
CA ASN A 103 2.21 -15.86 -12.85
C ASN A 103 1.81 -14.41 -12.58
N ILE A 104 0.53 -14.08 -12.72
CA ILE A 104 -0.01 -12.77 -12.42
C ILE A 104 0.12 -12.48 -10.93
N ARG A 105 0.70 -11.34 -10.60
CA ARG A 105 0.87 -10.89 -9.21
C ARG A 105 -0.08 -9.74 -8.93
N THR A 106 -0.97 -9.96 -7.97
CA THR A 106 -1.88 -8.92 -7.48
C THR A 106 -1.12 -7.75 -6.86
N GLY A 107 -1.66 -6.55 -6.95
CA GLY A 107 -1.07 -5.37 -6.33
C GLY A 107 -1.35 -4.08 -7.07
N ARG A 108 -0.85 -2.98 -6.52
CA ARG A 108 -0.86 -1.67 -7.15
C ARG A 108 0.49 -1.39 -7.80
N TYR A 109 0.47 -1.05 -9.07
CA TYR A 109 1.68 -0.79 -9.86
C TYR A 109 1.64 0.59 -10.50
N ALA A 110 2.74 1.33 -10.39
CA ALA A 110 2.87 2.63 -11.05
C ALA A 110 3.19 2.46 -12.54
N ILE A 111 2.63 3.34 -13.38
CA ILE A 111 3.05 3.58 -14.75
C ILE A 111 3.55 5.02 -14.80
N ARG A 112 4.81 5.21 -15.07
CA ARG A 112 5.44 6.53 -15.11
C ARG A 112 5.54 7.04 -16.55
N PRO A 113 5.53 8.36 -16.79
CA PRO A 113 5.70 8.95 -18.13
C PRO A 113 6.98 8.50 -18.83
N GLU A 114 8.05 8.29 -18.08
CA GLU A 114 9.36 7.86 -18.57
C GLU A 114 9.51 6.36 -18.79
N ASP A 115 8.52 5.54 -18.35
CA ASP A 115 8.60 4.09 -18.45
C ASP A 115 8.57 3.63 -19.91
N ASN A 116 9.26 2.51 -20.14
CA ASN A 116 9.16 1.73 -21.37
C ASN A 116 8.47 0.38 -21.08
N MET A 117 8.15 -0.36 -22.13
CA MET A 117 7.42 -1.63 -22.00
C MET A 117 8.21 -2.68 -21.20
N ARG A 118 9.55 -2.68 -21.28
CA ARG A 118 10.39 -3.60 -20.54
C ARG A 118 10.36 -3.30 -19.03
N TYR A 119 10.41 -2.03 -18.62
CA TYR A 119 10.33 -1.67 -17.21
C TYR A 119 8.95 -1.97 -16.61
N LEU A 120 7.89 -1.67 -17.35
CA LEU A 120 6.54 -2.01 -16.91
C LEU A 120 6.38 -3.53 -16.76
N TYR A 121 6.75 -4.31 -17.78
CA TYR A 121 6.71 -5.78 -17.71
C TYR A 121 7.48 -6.32 -16.50
N ARG A 122 8.73 -5.88 -16.31
CA ARG A 122 9.55 -6.29 -15.17
C ARG A 122 8.90 -5.93 -13.83
N ARG A 123 8.29 -4.74 -13.73
CA ARG A 123 7.59 -4.29 -12.52
C ARG A 123 6.42 -5.21 -12.16
N LEU A 124 5.62 -5.58 -13.14
CA LEU A 124 4.47 -6.45 -12.95
C LEU A 124 4.90 -7.90 -12.69
N SER A 125 5.78 -8.46 -13.51
CA SER A 125 6.21 -9.86 -13.41
C SER A 125 7.00 -10.16 -12.13
N MET A 126 7.81 -9.21 -11.65
CA MET A 126 8.56 -9.34 -10.40
C MET A 126 7.75 -8.93 -9.17
N GLY A 127 6.56 -8.32 -9.34
CA GLY A 127 5.74 -7.87 -8.23
C GLY A 127 6.29 -6.64 -7.50
N TYR A 128 6.98 -5.74 -8.21
CA TYR A 128 7.46 -4.48 -7.63
C TYR A 128 6.31 -3.50 -7.46
N GLN A 129 5.50 -3.74 -6.44
CA GLN A 129 4.35 -2.93 -6.11
C GLN A 129 4.72 -1.52 -5.65
N THR A 130 3.80 -0.60 -5.86
CA THR A 130 3.87 0.75 -5.29
C THR A 130 2.93 0.82 -4.08
N PRO A 131 3.42 1.18 -2.88
CA PRO A 131 2.57 1.28 -1.70
C PRO A 131 1.42 2.28 -1.86
N VAL A 132 0.35 2.07 -1.10
CA VAL A 132 -0.77 3.01 -0.93
C VAL A 132 -0.71 3.65 0.44
N ASN A 133 -1.22 4.86 0.56
CA ASN A 133 -1.42 5.54 1.82
C ASN A 133 -2.79 5.15 2.38
N LEU A 134 -2.82 4.16 3.26
CA LEU A 134 -4.01 3.77 4.00
C LEU A 134 -4.27 4.77 5.11
N THR A 135 -5.34 5.56 5.00
CA THR A 135 -5.76 6.49 6.04
C THR A 135 -6.83 5.85 6.92
N ILE A 136 -6.50 5.67 8.19
CA ILE A 136 -7.43 5.26 9.24
C ILE A 136 -7.85 6.53 9.98
N PRO A 137 -9.07 7.03 9.74
CA PRO A 137 -9.61 8.16 10.51
C PRO A 137 -10.08 7.69 11.89
N GLY A 138 -10.39 8.60 12.79
CA GLY A 138 -11.17 8.27 13.98
C GLY A 138 -12.54 7.74 13.57
N VAL A 139 -12.82 6.50 13.93
CA VAL A 139 -14.11 5.83 13.65
C VAL A 139 -14.75 5.38 14.95
N ARG A 140 -16.08 5.44 15.02
CA ARG A 140 -16.82 5.09 16.24
C ARG A 140 -17.09 3.60 16.41
N THR A 141 -16.96 2.81 15.36
CA THR A 141 -17.26 1.37 15.42
C THR A 141 -16.25 0.58 14.59
N LEU A 142 -15.94 -0.65 15.03
CA LEU A 142 -15.07 -1.58 14.30
C LEU A 142 -15.62 -1.95 12.91
N ASP A 143 -16.94 -2.01 12.77
CA ASP A 143 -17.58 -2.26 11.49
C ASP A 143 -17.35 -1.10 10.49
N ARG A 144 -17.42 0.15 10.98
CA ARG A 144 -17.05 1.32 10.16
C ARG A 144 -15.55 1.30 9.81
N LEU A 145 -14.69 0.86 10.72
CA LEU A 145 -13.27 0.66 10.45
C LEU A 145 -13.08 -0.36 9.31
N ALA A 146 -13.69 -1.54 9.41
CA ALA A 146 -13.61 -2.58 8.39
C ALA A 146 -14.00 -2.06 7.00
N ARG A 147 -15.13 -1.36 6.89
CA ARG A 147 -15.54 -0.71 5.64
C ARG A 147 -14.59 0.37 5.15
N THR A 148 -13.99 1.13 6.05
CA THR A 148 -13.03 2.20 5.69
C THR A 148 -11.73 1.63 5.12
N VAL A 149 -11.24 0.53 5.69
CA VAL A 149 -10.04 -0.19 5.20
C VAL A 149 -10.35 -0.86 3.86
N ALA A 150 -11.48 -1.56 3.75
CA ALA A 150 -11.87 -2.26 2.52
C ALA A 150 -12.04 -1.34 1.31
N ARG A 151 -12.42 -0.07 1.51
CA ARG A 151 -12.48 0.92 0.41
C ARG A 151 -11.12 1.33 -0.13
N GLN A 152 -10.06 1.12 0.61
CA GLN A 152 -8.71 1.58 0.28
C GLN A 152 -7.76 0.44 -0.11
N LEU A 153 -8.07 -0.79 0.27
CA LEU A 153 -7.27 -1.99 0.03
C LEU A 153 -8.08 -3.05 -0.73
N MET A 154 -7.41 -4.09 -1.18
CA MET A 154 -8.04 -5.23 -1.84
C MET A 154 -8.81 -6.16 -0.87
N ILE A 155 -8.68 -5.93 0.43
CA ILE A 155 -9.31 -6.77 1.47
C ILE A 155 -10.83 -6.53 1.46
N ASP A 156 -11.61 -7.61 1.55
CA ASP A 156 -13.05 -7.48 1.76
C ASP A 156 -13.36 -7.03 3.21
N SER A 157 -14.37 -6.18 3.35
CA SER A 157 -14.87 -5.71 4.64
C SER A 157 -15.36 -6.86 5.53
N VAL A 158 -15.93 -7.91 4.94
CA VAL A 158 -16.39 -9.11 5.65
C VAL A 158 -15.21 -9.90 6.22
N GLU A 159 -14.09 -9.98 5.50
CA GLU A 159 -12.87 -10.65 5.97
C GLU A 159 -12.30 -9.95 7.21
N ILE A 160 -12.21 -8.61 7.19
CA ILE A 160 -11.76 -7.84 8.34
C ILE A 160 -12.76 -7.97 9.50
N ALA A 161 -14.07 -7.82 9.23
CA ALA A 161 -15.10 -7.90 10.25
C ALA A 161 -15.09 -9.26 10.96
N ARG A 162 -14.83 -10.35 10.23
CA ARG A 162 -14.67 -11.69 10.80
C ARG A 162 -13.53 -11.75 11.82
N LEU A 163 -12.34 -11.24 11.47
CA LEU A 163 -11.20 -11.22 12.39
C LEU A 163 -11.46 -10.33 13.62
N LEU A 164 -12.15 -9.21 13.44
CA LEU A 164 -12.51 -8.32 14.55
C LEU A 164 -13.58 -8.91 15.46
N ALA A 165 -14.39 -9.86 14.98
CA ALA A 165 -15.41 -10.57 15.75
C ALA A 165 -14.88 -11.86 16.41
N ASP A 166 -13.75 -12.39 15.94
CA ASP A 166 -13.15 -13.62 16.46
C ASP A 166 -12.43 -13.37 17.78
N SER A 167 -13.08 -13.77 18.89
CA SER A 167 -12.51 -13.61 20.23
C SER A 167 -11.21 -14.37 20.42
N SER A 168 -11.03 -15.54 19.81
CA SER A 168 -9.80 -16.31 19.91
C SER A 168 -8.63 -15.59 19.25
N TYR A 169 -8.88 -14.94 18.10
CA TYR A 169 -7.88 -14.21 17.35
C TYR A 169 -7.36 -12.97 18.11
N TYR A 170 -8.26 -12.08 18.56
CA TYR A 170 -7.78 -10.88 19.24
C TYR A 170 -7.26 -11.15 20.66
N THR A 171 -7.71 -12.20 21.34
CA THR A 171 -7.16 -12.60 22.64
C THR A 171 -5.71 -13.09 22.49
N GLN A 172 -5.40 -13.85 21.41
CA GLN A 172 -4.00 -14.22 21.11
C GLN A 172 -3.11 -12.99 20.86
N MET A 173 -3.69 -11.90 20.37
CA MET A 173 -2.97 -10.63 20.20
C MET A 173 -2.84 -9.82 21.50
N GLY A 174 -3.45 -10.28 22.62
CA GLY A 174 -3.40 -9.62 23.92
C GLY A 174 -4.51 -8.59 24.15
N TYR A 175 -5.60 -8.63 23.36
CA TYR A 175 -6.72 -7.70 23.50
C TYR A 175 -8.00 -8.42 23.96
N THR A 176 -8.88 -7.65 24.60
CA THR A 176 -10.28 -8.05 24.83
C THR A 176 -11.17 -7.35 23.82
N LYS A 177 -12.46 -7.68 23.80
CA LYS A 177 -13.44 -6.98 22.94
C LYS A 177 -13.46 -5.49 23.19
N GLU A 178 -13.30 -5.10 24.45
CA GLU A 178 -13.35 -3.70 24.91
C GLU A 178 -12.06 -2.95 24.57
N THR A 179 -10.90 -3.61 24.63
CA THR A 179 -9.60 -2.97 24.37
C THR A 179 -9.13 -3.05 22.92
N LEU A 180 -9.74 -3.95 22.12
CA LEU A 180 -9.41 -4.11 20.70
C LEU A 180 -9.48 -2.79 19.88
N PRO A 181 -10.46 -1.90 20.09
CA PRO A 181 -10.49 -0.63 19.38
C PRO A 181 -9.24 0.24 19.59
N ALA A 182 -8.60 0.19 20.76
CA ALA A 182 -7.38 0.95 21.06
C ALA A 182 -6.17 0.52 20.21
N LEU A 183 -6.21 -0.68 19.62
CA LEU A 183 -5.21 -1.15 18.67
C LEU A 183 -5.07 -0.22 17.45
N PHE A 184 -6.18 0.38 17.00
CA PHE A 184 -6.26 1.13 15.74
C PHE A 184 -6.00 2.61 15.96
N ILE A 185 -4.73 2.98 15.93
CA ILE A 185 -4.33 4.38 16.07
C ILE A 185 -4.66 5.13 14.77
N PRO A 186 -5.46 6.21 14.82
CA PRO A 186 -5.77 7.01 13.65
C PRO A 186 -4.52 7.67 13.08
N ASN A 187 -4.15 7.26 11.88
CA ASN A 187 -3.00 7.78 11.15
C ASN A 187 -3.11 7.39 9.66
N THR A 188 -2.15 7.84 8.86
CA THR A 188 -1.95 7.38 7.50
C THR A 188 -0.74 6.44 7.46
N TYR A 189 -0.97 5.22 7.00
CA TYR A 189 0.01 4.14 6.96
C TYR A 189 0.38 3.80 5.53
N GLU A 190 1.65 3.69 5.25
CA GLU A 190 2.13 3.19 3.96
C GLU A 190 2.10 1.66 3.97
N VAL A 191 1.27 1.07 3.10
CA VAL A 191 1.03 -0.38 3.02
C VAL A 191 0.89 -0.85 1.57
N TYR A 192 1.01 -2.15 1.32
CA TYR A 192 0.70 -2.70 0.01
C TYR A 192 -0.81 -2.92 -0.15
N TRP A 193 -1.33 -2.57 -1.32
CA TRP A 193 -2.76 -2.63 -1.61
C TRP A 193 -3.36 -4.03 -1.48
N ASN A 194 -2.60 -5.06 -1.79
CA ASN A 194 -3.02 -6.47 -1.75
C ASN A 194 -2.70 -7.18 -0.43
N MET A 195 -2.41 -6.44 0.65
CA MET A 195 -2.15 -7.07 1.95
C MET A 195 -3.38 -7.86 2.42
N SER A 196 -3.16 -8.96 3.14
CA SER A 196 -4.24 -9.75 3.74
C SER A 196 -4.79 -9.09 5.02
N ALA A 197 -6.00 -9.50 5.44
CA ALA A 197 -6.59 -9.01 6.69
C ALA A 197 -5.72 -9.33 7.91
N ASP A 198 -5.10 -10.52 7.97
CA ASP A 198 -4.15 -10.88 9.04
C ASP A 198 -2.90 -10.01 9.02
N ALA A 199 -2.33 -9.74 7.83
CA ALA A 199 -1.19 -8.83 7.70
C ALA A 199 -1.54 -7.40 8.12
N PHE A 200 -2.77 -6.95 7.83
CA PHE A 200 -3.29 -5.66 8.30
C PHE A 200 -3.35 -5.62 9.83
N MET A 201 -3.91 -6.63 10.49
CA MET A 201 -4.00 -6.69 11.95
C MET A 201 -2.61 -6.70 12.60
N LYS A 202 -1.68 -7.51 12.09
CA LYS A 202 -0.28 -7.54 12.56
C LYS A 202 0.43 -6.20 12.34
N ARG A 203 0.14 -5.53 11.22
CA ARG A 203 0.66 -4.18 10.98
C ARG A 203 0.14 -3.18 12.01
N MET A 204 -1.15 -3.21 12.33
CA MET A 204 -1.73 -2.35 13.36
C MET A 204 -1.12 -2.62 14.74
N GLN A 205 -0.89 -3.89 15.09
CA GLN A 205 -0.21 -4.25 16.35
C GLN A 205 1.22 -3.67 16.42
N LYS A 206 1.96 -3.74 15.33
CA LYS A 206 3.29 -3.14 15.24
C LYS A 206 3.26 -1.62 15.41
N GLU A 207 2.32 -0.95 14.74
CA GLU A 207 2.17 0.51 14.83
C GLU A 207 1.70 0.94 16.22
N HIS A 208 0.81 0.19 16.86
CA HIS A 208 0.39 0.40 18.24
C HIS A 208 1.57 0.27 19.21
N ALA A 209 2.41 -0.78 19.08
CA ALA A 209 3.59 -0.95 19.89
C ALA A 209 4.61 0.18 19.70
N ALA A 210 4.80 0.65 18.47
CA ALA A 210 5.68 1.77 18.15
C ALA A 210 5.14 3.10 18.69
N PHE A 211 3.83 3.32 18.63
CA PHE A 211 3.19 4.50 19.22
C PHE A 211 3.36 4.54 20.73
N TRP A 212 3.06 3.44 21.43
CA TRP A 212 3.21 3.30 22.88
C TRP A 212 4.67 2.99 23.26
N ASN A 213 5.58 3.90 22.90
CA ASN A 213 6.98 3.83 23.29
C ASN A 213 7.18 4.05 24.80
N LYS A 214 8.41 3.90 25.27
CA LYS A 214 8.76 4.04 26.71
C LYS A 214 8.32 5.40 27.29
N GLU A 215 8.47 6.48 26.53
CA GLU A 215 8.11 7.83 26.97
C GLU A 215 6.59 7.95 27.18
N ARG A 216 5.76 7.54 26.18
CA ARG A 216 4.30 7.61 26.29
C ARG A 216 3.75 6.70 27.37
N ARG A 217 4.28 5.48 27.52
CA ARG A 217 3.93 4.59 28.62
C ARG A 217 4.27 5.20 29.98
N GLY A 218 5.43 5.86 30.10
CA GLY A 218 5.81 6.59 31.33
C GLY A 218 4.85 7.72 31.64
N LYS A 219 4.43 8.51 30.64
CA LYS A 219 3.43 9.58 30.82
C LYS A 219 2.08 9.03 31.27
N ALA A 220 1.62 7.92 30.67
CA ALA A 220 0.38 7.26 31.07
C ALA A 220 0.46 6.76 32.53
N ALA A 221 1.56 6.09 32.89
CA ALA A 221 1.79 5.62 34.26
C ALA A 221 1.81 6.75 35.29
N ASN A 222 2.36 7.93 34.94
CA ASN A 222 2.39 9.09 35.82
C ASN A 222 0.99 9.65 36.17
N ILE A 223 0.01 9.39 35.33
CA ILE A 223 -1.40 9.77 35.61
C ILE A 223 -2.24 8.56 36.09
N GLY A 224 -1.58 7.42 36.35
CA GLY A 224 -2.22 6.20 36.88
C GLY A 224 -3.09 5.46 35.87
N LEU A 225 -2.89 5.64 34.55
CA LEU A 225 -3.69 5.01 33.50
C LEU A 225 -2.84 4.07 32.64
N SER A 226 -3.44 2.97 32.18
CA SER A 226 -2.89 2.11 31.15
C SER A 226 -2.94 2.78 29.77
N PRO A 227 -2.20 2.31 28.76
CA PRO A 227 -2.32 2.77 27.37
C PRO A 227 -3.74 2.71 26.82
N GLU A 228 -4.48 1.66 27.14
CA GLU A 228 -5.85 1.41 26.69
C GLU A 228 -6.83 2.40 27.38
N GLU A 229 -6.65 2.68 28.64
CA GLU A 229 -7.45 3.68 29.40
C GLU A 229 -7.18 5.09 28.89
N VAL A 230 -5.92 5.42 28.58
CA VAL A 230 -5.58 6.71 27.94
C VAL A 230 -6.25 6.82 26.56
N ALA A 231 -6.20 5.75 25.76
CA ALA A 231 -6.87 5.73 24.45
C ALA A 231 -8.39 5.95 24.61
N THR A 232 -9.01 5.31 25.58
CA THR A 232 -10.42 5.45 25.92
C THR A 232 -10.75 6.89 26.37
N LEU A 233 -9.98 7.44 27.28
CA LEU A 233 -10.20 8.82 27.75
C LEU A 233 -10.02 9.84 26.60
N ALA A 234 -9.01 9.65 25.77
CA ALA A 234 -8.77 10.49 24.60
C ALA A 234 -9.98 10.45 23.61
N SER A 235 -10.63 9.27 23.51
CA SER A 235 -11.82 9.12 22.69
C SER A 235 -12.99 9.97 23.21
N ILE A 236 -13.21 9.97 24.50
CA ILE A 236 -14.25 10.76 25.14
C ILE A 236 -13.97 12.26 24.94
N VAL A 237 -12.74 12.69 25.15
CA VAL A 237 -12.31 14.09 24.95
C VAL A 237 -12.50 14.54 23.52
N GLU A 238 -12.20 13.68 22.53
CA GLU A 238 -12.37 13.99 21.10
C GLU A 238 -13.83 14.21 20.71
N GLU A 239 -14.76 13.46 21.30
CA GLU A 239 -16.19 13.58 21.04
C GLU A 239 -16.83 14.73 21.86
N GLU A 240 -16.21 15.18 22.95
CA GLU A 240 -16.70 16.27 23.79
C GLU A 240 -16.47 17.64 23.16
N THR A 241 -15.30 17.85 22.55
CA THR A 241 -14.98 19.13 21.91
C THR A 241 -14.23 18.97 20.60
N ALA A 242 -14.66 19.71 19.58
CA ALA A 242 -13.95 19.83 18.31
C ALA A 242 -12.77 20.83 18.39
N ASN A 243 -12.70 21.65 19.45
CA ASN A 243 -11.67 22.67 19.63
C ASN A 243 -10.42 22.07 20.26
N ASN A 244 -9.34 21.95 19.49
CA ASN A 244 -8.08 21.38 19.97
C ASN A 244 -7.48 22.14 21.17
N ALA A 245 -7.75 23.44 21.32
CA ALA A 245 -7.24 24.23 22.43
C ALA A 245 -7.94 23.88 23.77
N GLU A 246 -9.17 23.36 23.72
CA GLU A 246 -9.95 22.98 24.91
C GLU A 246 -9.66 21.55 25.37
N LYS A 247 -9.19 20.66 24.48
CA LYS A 247 -8.95 19.24 24.80
C LYS A 247 -8.07 19.01 26.03
N PRO A 248 -6.96 19.74 26.25
CA PRO A 248 -6.16 19.54 27.46
C PRO A 248 -6.93 19.86 28.75
N MET A 249 -7.79 20.89 28.72
CA MET A 249 -8.61 21.26 29.89
C MET A 249 -9.69 20.21 30.15
N VAL A 250 -10.36 19.73 29.11
CA VAL A 250 -11.37 18.65 29.22
C VAL A 250 -10.72 17.34 29.71
N ALA A 251 -9.54 16.99 29.18
CA ALA A 251 -8.79 15.82 29.65
C ALA A 251 -8.42 15.96 31.14
N GLY A 252 -7.93 17.13 31.57
CA GLY A 252 -7.62 17.42 32.97
C GLY A 252 -8.84 17.31 33.87
N LEU A 253 -10.02 17.79 33.41
CA LEU A 253 -11.28 17.64 34.14
C LEU A 253 -11.59 16.16 34.40
N TYR A 254 -11.51 15.31 33.38
CA TYR A 254 -11.84 13.90 33.50
C TYR A 254 -10.80 13.14 34.35
N ILE A 255 -9.50 13.43 34.21
CA ILE A 255 -8.46 12.85 35.07
C ILE A 255 -8.70 13.21 36.54
N ASN A 256 -9.08 14.48 36.82
CA ASN A 256 -9.40 14.91 38.17
C ASN A 256 -10.63 14.19 38.74
N ARG A 257 -11.65 13.92 37.91
CA ARG A 257 -12.82 13.13 38.32
C ARG A 257 -12.43 11.68 38.64
N LEU A 258 -11.63 11.02 37.81
CA LEU A 258 -11.11 9.67 38.05
C LEU A 258 -10.34 9.61 39.36
N ASN A 259 -9.41 10.53 39.59
CA ASN A 259 -8.60 10.58 40.83
C ASN A 259 -9.44 10.78 42.10
N LYS A 260 -10.63 11.39 41.96
CA LYS A 260 -11.59 11.58 43.07
C LYS A 260 -12.63 10.49 43.19
N GLY A 261 -12.59 9.45 42.34
CA GLY A 261 -13.62 8.39 42.28
C GLY A 261 -14.97 8.90 41.80
N MET A 262 -15.02 10.01 41.05
CA MET A 262 -16.25 10.58 40.53
C MET A 262 -16.58 10.04 39.15
N LEU A 263 -17.86 9.78 38.88
CA LEU A 263 -18.36 9.41 37.57
C LEU A 263 -17.99 10.46 36.54
N LEU A 264 -17.58 10.06 35.30
CA LEU A 264 -17.18 11.00 34.24
C LEU A 264 -18.34 11.86 33.76
N GLN A 265 -19.53 11.28 33.63
CA GLN A 265 -20.74 11.94 33.17
C GLN A 265 -20.57 12.61 31.80
N ALA A 266 -19.99 11.87 30.89
CA ALA A 266 -19.71 12.33 29.53
C ALA A 266 -20.89 11.93 28.58
N ASP A 267 -21.55 12.90 27.98
CA ASP A 267 -22.67 12.68 27.06
C ASP A 267 -22.34 11.78 25.87
N PRO A 268 -21.15 11.88 25.25
CA PRO A 268 -20.75 10.99 24.15
C PRO A 268 -20.84 9.51 24.49
N THR A 269 -20.54 9.13 25.73
CA THR A 269 -20.56 7.74 26.17
C THR A 269 -21.98 7.18 26.24
N VAL A 270 -22.97 7.99 26.55
CA VAL A 270 -24.39 7.61 26.50
C VAL A 270 -24.85 7.38 25.07
N LYS A 271 -24.48 8.27 24.13
CA LYS A 271 -24.75 8.08 22.69
C LYS A 271 -24.14 6.77 22.19
N PHE A 272 -22.91 6.46 22.63
CA PHE A 272 -22.25 5.21 22.29
C PHE A 272 -22.95 3.98 22.89
N GLY A 273 -23.34 4.05 24.15
CA GLY A 273 -24.10 2.97 24.82
C GLY A 273 -25.45 2.67 24.15
N LEU A 274 -26.09 3.70 23.60
CA LEU A 274 -27.34 3.59 22.84
C LEU A 274 -27.13 3.20 21.38
N GLN A 275 -25.90 3.34 20.83
CA GLN A 275 -25.57 3.27 19.39
C GLN A 275 -26.34 4.32 18.56
N GLU A 276 -26.75 5.43 19.18
CA GLU A 276 -27.52 6.50 18.57
C GLU A 276 -26.65 7.77 18.42
N PHE A 277 -25.75 7.80 17.48
CA PHE A 277 -24.78 8.89 17.25
C PHE A 277 -25.41 10.17 16.70
N GLY A 278 -26.65 10.11 16.22
CA GLY A 278 -27.39 11.25 15.66
C GLY A 278 -28.13 12.10 16.69
N LEU A 279 -28.13 11.70 17.97
CA LEU A 279 -28.82 12.45 19.03
C LEU A 279 -28.21 13.85 19.19
N LYS A 280 -29.03 14.88 18.96
CA LYS A 280 -28.63 16.27 19.17
C LYS A 280 -28.57 16.66 20.64
N ARG A 281 -29.42 16.05 21.48
CA ARG A 281 -29.54 16.33 22.92
C ARG A 281 -29.75 15.04 23.71
N ILE A 282 -29.02 14.89 24.81
CA ILE A 282 -29.25 13.85 25.79
C ILE A 282 -30.38 14.25 26.73
N LEU A 283 -31.36 13.37 26.93
CA LEU A 283 -32.48 13.51 27.84
C LEU A 283 -32.33 12.58 29.04
N ASN A 284 -33.01 12.84 30.15
CA ASN A 284 -32.93 12.01 31.37
C ASN A 284 -33.25 10.54 31.12
N LYS A 285 -34.15 10.21 30.20
CA LYS A 285 -34.42 8.82 29.79
C LYS A 285 -33.18 8.13 29.17
N HIS A 286 -32.31 8.87 28.49
CA HIS A 286 -31.08 8.33 27.88
C HIS A 286 -30.01 8.09 28.94
N LEU A 287 -29.95 8.88 30.01
CA LEU A 287 -29.01 8.71 31.13
C LEU A 287 -29.33 7.42 31.93
N ALA A 288 -30.57 6.94 31.84
CA ALA A 288 -31.03 5.75 32.55
C ALA A 288 -30.60 4.44 31.83
N VAL A 289 -30.03 4.51 30.61
CA VAL A 289 -29.64 3.30 29.85
C VAL A 289 -28.67 2.44 30.65
N ASP A 290 -28.95 1.15 30.70
CA ASP A 290 -28.06 0.19 31.34
C ASP A 290 -27.06 -0.36 30.32
N SER A 291 -25.92 0.31 30.24
CA SER A 291 -24.83 -0.01 29.34
C SER A 291 -23.51 0.17 30.07
N PRO A 292 -22.53 -0.74 29.94
CA PRO A 292 -21.21 -0.58 30.55
C PRO A 292 -20.49 0.70 30.08
N TYR A 293 -20.92 1.25 28.96
CA TYR A 293 -20.39 2.52 28.42
C TYR A 293 -21.01 3.77 29.07
N ASN A 294 -22.06 3.64 29.86
CA ASN A 294 -22.75 4.78 30.47
C ASN A 294 -21.98 5.34 31.66
N THR A 295 -21.19 6.37 31.44
CA THR A 295 -20.38 7.04 32.48
C THR A 295 -21.19 7.88 33.48
N TYR A 296 -22.51 7.92 33.37
CA TYR A 296 -23.41 8.45 34.42
C TYR A 296 -23.74 7.37 35.47
N LYS A 297 -23.52 6.07 35.15
CA LYS A 297 -23.76 4.96 36.06
C LYS A 297 -22.49 4.24 36.51
N TYR A 298 -21.50 4.15 35.61
CA TYR A 298 -20.31 3.33 35.81
C TYR A 298 -19.03 4.17 35.72
N LEU A 299 -18.05 3.90 36.59
CA LEU A 299 -16.77 4.60 36.63
C LEU A 299 -15.68 3.94 35.79
N SER A 300 -15.96 2.82 35.15
CA SER A 300 -14.93 2.05 34.44
C SER A 300 -14.60 2.64 33.05
N LEU A 301 -13.31 2.93 32.82
CA LEU A 301 -12.78 3.31 31.50
C LEU A 301 -12.55 2.09 30.58
N ILE A 302 -12.37 0.90 31.16
CA ILE A 302 -12.02 -0.31 30.39
C ILE A 302 -13.14 -0.73 29.42
N HIS A 303 -14.38 -0.44 29.76
CA HIS A 303 -15.54 -0.81 28.94
C HIS A 303 -15.93 0.24 27.89
N ILE A 304 -15.17 1.34 27.74
CA ILE A 304 -15.55 2.49 26.92
C ILE A 304 -14.55 2.72 25.77
N SER A 305 -13.87 1.72 25.27
CA SER A 305 -12.90 1.99 24.19
C SER A 305 -13.55 2.10 22.81
N GLU A 306 -13.42 3.29 22.21
CA GLU A 306 -13.71 3.55 20.79
C GLU A 306 -12.40 3.67 20.00
N PRO A 307 -12.35 3.28 18.71
CA PRO A 307 -11.21 3.62 17.85
C PRO A 307 -11.25 5.12 17.52
N THR A 308 -10.54 5.92 18.28
CA THR A 308 -10.60 7.38 18.16
C THR A 308 -9.25 8.06 17.98
N ARG A 309 -9.31 9.31 17.53
CA ARG A 309 -8.19 10.15 17.12
C ARG A 309 -7.21 10.43 18.26
N LEU A 310 -6.15 9.63 18.39
CA LEU A 310 -5.03 9.89 19.31
C LEU A 310 -4.07 11.00 18.79
N ARG A 311 -4.60 12.08 18.22
CA ARG A 311 -3.75 13.19 17.73
C ARG A 311 -3.25 14.13 18.83
N CYS A 312 -3.75 14.03 20.04
CA CYS A 312 -3.58 15.05 21.09
C CYS A 312 -2.79 14.60 22.32
N ILE A 313 -1.99 13.51 22.24
CA ILE A 313 -1.11 13.11 23.36
C ILE A 313 0.36 13.19 22.93
#